data_7815a7bb7373c67b8e45f681ab8ec964
#
_entry.id   7815a7bb7373c67b8e45f681ab8ec964
#
_cell.length_a   1.000
_cell.length_b   1.000
_cell.length_c   1.000
_cell.angle_alpha   90.00
_cell.angle_beta   90.00
_cell.angle_gamma   90.00
#
_symmetry.space_group_name_H-M   'P 1'
#
loop_
_entity.id
_entity.type
_entity.pdbx_description
1 polymer ?
#
loop_
_entity_poly.entity_id
_entity_poly.type
_entity_poly.pdbx_seq_one_letter_code
_entity_poly.pdbx_strand_id
1 'polypeptide(L)'
;MTQIRLLATDLDGTLLRSDRTISPRTAQAMEDARLSGVEVVWATARARHSVHELAQSCGFRGKAICANGAVVLDLADGTPVITATTTIAMASAAAAMDRVRTLMPGVVFANIGPTRFVAEPAYAALCEFADHHRHPHEMTLSELLPDIDEPMVKIVARHPEVPSAELYRAAVAAGVDGVELTHSGAPYVEMAASGVSKASALAELCAVDGISTEEVAVAGDAINDVPMLTWAGTALCPSNALPEVLALADHVLPSNDEDGVASYLEGLRP
;
A
#
# COMPACT_ATOMS: atom_id res chain seq x y z
N MET A 1 -8.43 -28.31 7.85
CA MET A 1 -8.09 -26.97 7.33
C MET A 1 -7.27 -26.27 8.39
N THR A 2 -6.18 -25.63 8.05
CA THR A 2 -5.37 -24.85 8.99
C THR A 2 -6.21 -23.65 9.45
N GLN A 3 -6.17 -23.34 10.74
CA GLN A 3 -6.90 -22.22 11.30
C GLN A 3 -6.19 -20.91 10.88
N ILE A 4 -6.92 -19.97 10.29
CA ILE A 4 -6.40 -18.64 9.97
C ILE A 4 -6.17 -17.87 11.27
N ARG A 5 -4.95 -17.37 11.45
CA ARG A 5 -4.53 -16.54 12.60
C ARG A 5 -4.34 -15.08 12.22
N LEU A 6 -4.08 -14.81 10.93
CA LEU A 6 -3.88 -13.46 10.43
C LEU A 6 -4.59 -13.27 9.09
N LEU A 7 -5.33 -12.16 8.97
CA LEU A 7 -5.82 -11.63 7.70
C LEU A 7 -5.09 -10.34 7.38
N ALA A 8 -4.34 -10.31 6.28
CA ALA A 8 -3.83 -9.07 5.71
C ALA A 8 -4.75 -8.62 4.58
N THR A 9 -5.10 -7.34 4.53
CA THR A 9 -5.99 -6.79 3.49
C THR A 9 -5.44 -5.50 2.91
N ASP A 10 -5.49 -5.38 1.58
CA ASP A 10 -5.38 -4.06 0.96
C ASP A 10 -6.56 -3.18 1.36
N LEU A 11 -6.44 -1.88 1.15
CA LEU A 11 -7.45 -0.88 1.46
C LEU A 11 -8.26 -0.47 0.23
N ASP A 12 -7.62 0.17 -0.74
CA ASP A 12 -8.32 0.80 -1.87
C ASP A 12 -8.74 -0.23 -2.91
N GLY A 13 -10.04 -0.41 -3.10
CA GLY A 13 -10.59 -1.43 -4.00
C GLY A 13 -10.79 -2.80 -3.35
N THR A 14 -10.32 -3.00 -2.10
CA THR A 14 -10.44 -4.28 -1.38
C THR A 14 -11.26 -4.14 -0.10
N LEU A 15 -10.74 -3.46 0.94
CA LEU A 15 -11.44 -3.26 2.20
C LEU A 15 -12.36 -2.04 2.15
N LEU A 16 -11.90 -0.96 1.51
CA LEU A 16 -12.64 0.28 1.36
C LEU A 16 -13.68 0.16 0.25
N ARG A 17 -14.86 0.71 0.50
CA ARG A 17 -15.86 0.94 -0.52
C ARG A 17 -15.37 1.95 -1.56
N SER A 18 -16.04 2.03 -2.69
CA SER A 18 -15.71 2.97 -3.78
C SER A 18 -15.76 4.44 -3.36
N ASP A 19 -16.53 4.78 -2.31
CA ASP A 19 -16.55 6.09 -1.68
C ASP A 19 -15.40 6.30 -0.66
N ARG A 20 -14.47 5.34 -0.57
CA ARG A 20 -13.29 5.33 0.33
C ARG A 20 -13.63 5.26 1.82
N THR A 21 -14.81 4.78 2.17
CA THR A 21 -15.22 4.55 3.55
C THR A 21 -15.10 3.09 3.96
N ILE A 22 -15.01 2.84 5.27
CA ILE A 22 -15.19 1.53 5.88
C ILE A 22 -16.60 1.47 6.43
N SER A 23 -17.37 0.46 6.02
CA SER A 23 -18.74 0.30 6.52
C SER A 23 -18.76 -0.06 8.02
N PRO A 24 -19.82 0.25 8.75
CA PRO A 24 -19.98 -0.22 10.12
C PRO A 24 -19.91 -1.75 10.25
N ARG A 25 -20.37 -2.50 9.23
CA ARG A 25 -20.27 -3.96 9.16
C ARG A 25 -18.81 -4.41 9.11
N THR A 26 -18.02 -3.80 8.22
CA THR A 26 -16.60 -4.13 8.06
C THR A 26 -15.80 -3.77 9.32
N ALA A 27 -16.07 -2.60 9.92
CA ALA A 27 -15.44 -2.21 11.18
C ALA A 27 -15.73 -3.20 12.30
N GLN A 28 -17.01 -3.61 12.44
CA GLN A 28 -17.41 -4.59 13.44
C GLN A 28 -16.80 -5.97 13.18
N ALA A 29 -16.75 -6.44 11.91
CA ALA A 29 -16.15 -7.73 11.56
C ALA A 29 -14.67 -7.79 11.89
N MET A 30 -13.91 -6.70 11.67
CA MET A 30 -12.50 -6.61 12.06
C MET A 30 -12.31 -6.67 13.58
N GLU A 31 -13.15 -5.96 14.34
CA GLU A 31 -13.07 -5.98 15.80
C GLU A 31 -13.43 -7.36 16.38
N ASP A 32 -14.47 -8.00 15.84
CA ASP A 32 -14.87 -9.35 16.27
C ASP A 32 -13.79 -10.39 15.94
N ALA A 33 -13.13 -10.29 14.77
CA ALA A 33 -11.99 -11.12 14.41
C ALA A 33 -10.85 -10.97 15.43
N ARG A 34 -10.47 -9.71 15.75
CA ARG A 34 -9.46 -9.41 16.76
C ARG A 34 -9.79 -10.01 18.13
N LEU A 35 -11.05 -9.89 18.57
CA LEU A 35 -11.52 -10.47 19.85
C LEU A 35 -11.51 -12.01 19.83
N SER A 36 -11.65 -12.61 18.66
CA SER A 36 -11.56 -14.07 18.45
C SER A 36 -10.14 -14.59 18.28
N GLY A 37 -9.12 -13.68 18.32
CA GLY A 37 -7.71 -14.04 18.20
C GLY A 37 -7.19 -14.11 16.75
N VAL A 38 -7.95 -13.59 15.78
CA VAL A 38 -7.48 -13.39 14.39
C VAL A 38 -6.94 -11.98 14.25
N GLU A 39 -5.66 -11.85 13.95
CA GLU A 39 -5.03 -10.56 13.72
C GLU A 39 -5.46 -10.01 12.36
N VAL A 40 -5.89 -8.74 12.31
CA VAL A 40 -6.17 -8.03 11.06
C VAL A 40 -5.08 -7.01 10.82
N VAL A 41 -4.41 -7.11 9.66
CA VAL A 41 -3.32 -6.23 9.22
C VAL A 41 -3.75 -5.50 7.96
N TRP A 42 -3.65 -4.18 7.94
CA TRP A 42 -3.82 -3.40 6.72
C TRP A 42 -2.51 -3.37 5.93
N ALA A 43 -2.56 -3.59 4.61
CA ALA A 43 -1.38 -3.58 3.74
C ALA A 43 -1.65 -2.69 2.52
N THR A 44 -1.13 -1.46 2.51
CA THR A 44 -1.56 -0.42 1.58
C THR A 44 -0.41 0.37 0.97
N ALA A 45 -0.66 0.94 -0.21
CA ALA A 45 0.21 1.96 -0.82
C ALA A 45 0.11 3.33 -0.12
N ARG A 46 -0.93 3.55 0.69
CA ARG A 46 -1.16 4.82 1.40
C ARG A 46 -0.03 5.16 2.36
N ALA A 47 0.20 6.46 2.56
CA ALA A 47 1.14 6.95 3.55
C ALA A 47 0.55 6.91 4.97
N ARG A 48 1.42 6.93 5.97
CA ARG A 48 1.11 6.83 7.40
C ARG A 48 -0.04 7.74 7.87
N HIS A 49 -0.05 9.01 7.45
CA HIS A 49 -1.06 9.98 7.91
C HIS A 49 -2.47 9.57 7.48
N SER A 50 -2.66 9.18 6.21
CA SER A 50 -3.95 8.74 5.68
C SER A 50 -4.44 7.45 6.36
N VAL A 51 -3.53 6.52 6.67
CA VAL A 51 -3.86 5.29 7.41
C VAL A 51 -4.31 5.60 8.84
N HIS A 52 -3.63 6.54 9.51
CA HIS A 52 -4.00 6.96 10.86
C HIS A 52 -5.39 7.62 10.91
N GLU A 53 -5.67 8.55 10.00
CA GLU A 53 -6.99 9.20 9.89
C GLU A 53 -8.10 8.18 9.65
N LEU A 54 -7.87 7.21 8.75
CA LEU A 54 -8.81 6.14 8.47
C LEU A 54 -9.02 5.25 9.69
N ALA A 55 -7.97 4.85 10.39
CA ALA A 55 -8.05 4.03 11.59
C ALA A 55 -8.85 4.72 12.70
N GLN A 56 -8.65 6.02 12.88
CA GLN A 56 -9.45 6.82 13.84
C GLN A 56 -10.94 6.86 13.46
N SER A 57 -11.24 7.00 12.15
CA SER A 57 -12.63 7.14 11.70
C SER A 57 -13.46 5.88 11.90
N CYS A 58 -12.86 4.69 11.88
CA CYS A 58 -13.55 3.40 12.04
C CYS A 58 -13.20 2.66 13.34
N GLY A 59 -12.33 3.23 14.18
CA GLY A 59 -11.92 2.62 15.45
C GLY A 59 -10.96 1.42 15.28
N PHE A 60 -10.28 1.27 14.16
CA PHE A 60 -9.37 0.16 13.90
C PHE A 60 -8.20 0.12 14.91
N ARG A 61 -7.92 -1.07 15.42
CA ARG A 61 -6.85 -1.38 16.37
C ARG A 61 -6.06 -2.58 15.87
N GLY A 62 -4.93 -2.35 15.27
CA GLY A 62 -4.11 -3.41 14.70
C GLY A 62 -2.82 -2.88 14.11
N LYS A 63 -2.15 -3.67 13.30
CA LYS A 63 -0.96 -3.26 12.57
C LYS A 63 -1.31 -2.81 11.16
N ALA A 64 -0.51 -1.90 10.60
CA ALA A 64 -0.65 -1.45 9.23
C ALA A 64 0.71 -1.39 8.52
N ILE A 65 0.78 -2.02 7.36
CA ILE A 65 1.88 -1.97 6.42
C ILE A 65 1.55 -0.85 5.42
N CYS A 66 2.29 0.25 5.49
CA CYS A 66 2.08 1.47 4.69
C CYS A 66 3.15 1.60 3.60
N ALA A 67 2.89 2.48 2.62
CA ALA A 67 3.81 2.79 1.53
C ALA A 67 4.35 1.53 0.83
N ASN A 68 3.46 0.57 0.51
CA ASN A 68 3.78 -0.72 -0.11
C ASN A 68 4.83 -1.55 0.66
N GLY A 69 4.90 -1.44 1.98
CA GLY A 69 5.84 -2.21 2.81
C GLY A 69 6.97 -1.40 3.44
N ALA A 70 7.15 -0.14 3.03
CA ALA A 70 8.28 0.67 3.51
C ALA A 70 8.12 1.17 4.95
N VAL A 71 6.90 1.20 5.49
CA VAL A 71 6.62 1.64 6.87
C VAL A 71 5.63 0.70 7.53
N VAL A 72 5.94 0.20 8.71
CA VAL A 72 5.01 -0.59 9.53
C VAL A 72 4.60 0.22 10.75
N LEU A 73 3.30 0.26 11.00
CA LEU A 73 2.67 0.96 12.12
C LEU A 73 2.03 -0.04 13.08
N ASP A 74 2.11 0.27 14.37
CA ASP A 74 1.23 -0.26 15.40
C ASP A 74 0.20 0.80 15.77
N LEU A 75 -1.08 0.44 15.72
CA LEU A 75 -2.24 1.30 15.99
C LEU A 75 -3.06 0.79 17.20
N ALA A 76 -2.54 -0.20 17.95
CA ALA A 76 -3.28 -0.86 19.03
C ALA A 76 -3.80 0.14 20.08
N ASP A 77 -3.01 1.13 20.44
CA ASP A 77 -3.36 2.15 21.44
C ASP A 77 -4.04 3.41 20.83
N GLY A 78 -4.31 3.39 19.52
CA GLY A 78 -4.93 4.51 18.79
C GLY A 78 -4.00 5.65 18.43
N THR A 79 -2.76 5.65 18.94
CA THR A 79 -1.68 6.54 18.51
C THR A 79 -0.73 5.74 17.63
N PRO A 80 -0.43 6.19 16.39
CA PRO A 80 0.40 5.41 15.48
C PRO A 80 1.87 5.41 15.95
N VAL A 81 2.39 4.22 16.21
CA VAL A 81 3.81 4.00 16.49
C VAL A 81 4.47 3.37 15.26
N ILE A 82 5.53 3.98 14.73
CA ILE A 82 6.32 3.36 13.65
C ILE A 82 7.18 2.25 14.29
N THR A 83 6.95 1.02 13.90
CA THR A 83 7.70 -0.15 14.41
C THR A 83 8.80 -0.60 13.47
N ALA A 84 8.66 -0.33 12.16
CA ALA A 84 9.70 -0.60 11.17
C ALA A 84 9.67 0.43 10.03
N THR A 85 10.83 0.69 9.45
CA THR A 85 10.97 1.57 8.27
C THR A 85 12.09 1.04 7.38
N THR A 86 11.80 0.84 6.10
CA THR A 86 12.80 0.53 5.09
C THR A 86 12.92 1.69 4.11
N THR A 87 14.15 2.16 3.88
CA THR A 87 14.42 3.40 3.15
C THR A 87 15.17 3.16 1.86
N ILE A 88 14.94 4.02 0.88
CA ILE A 88 15.67 4.04 -0.38
C ILE A 88 17.01 4.72 -0.16
N ALA A 89 18.11 4.08 -0.55
CA ALA A 89 19.41 4.74 -0.52
C ALA A 89 19.42 5.96 -1.46
N MET A 90 19.98 7.09 -1.01
CA MET A 90 20.01 8.35 -1.76
C MET A 90 20.58 8.17 -3.18
N ALA A 91 21.66 7.39 -3.33
CA ALA A 91 22.27 7.11 -4.64
C ALA A 91 21.32 6.32 -5.57
N SER A 92 20.58 5.34 -5.02
CA SER A 92 19.58 4.58 -5.79
C SER A 92 18.40 5.47 -6.19
N ALA A 93 17.95 6.34 -5.30
CA ALA A 93 16.89 7.31 -5.59
C ALA A 93 17.27 8.24 -6.74
N ALA A 94 18.45 8.85 -6.67
CA ALA A 94 18.95 9.75 -7.71
C ALA A 94 19.08 9.03 -9.05
N ALA A 95 19.70 7.84 -9.06
CA ALA A 95 19.88 7.05 -10.29
C ALA A 95 18.55 6.63 -10.92
N ALA A 96 17.58 6.21 -10.10
CA ALA A 96 16.24 5.83 -10.57
C ALA A 96 15.49 7.03 -11.19
N MET A 97 15.50 8.18 -10.50
CA MET A 97 14.87 9.41 -11.01
C MET A 97 15.51 9.86 -12.33
N ASP A 98 16.84 9.87 -12.43
CA ASP A 98 17.57 10.25 -13.65
C ASP A 98 17.29 9.28 -14.81
N ARG A 99 17.21 7.98 -14.51
CA ARG A 99 16.86 6.96 -15.50
C ARG A 99 15.46 7.18 -16.05
N VAL A 100 14.47 7.41 -15.17
CA VAL A 100 13.07 7.66 -15.58
C VAL A 100 12.95 8.98 -16.35
N ARG A 101 13.64 10.05 -15.95
CA ARG A 101 13.71 11.31 -16.72
C ARG A 101 14.28 11.13 -18.13
N THR A 102 15.30 10.28 -18.26
CA THR A 102 15.90 9.98 -19.56
C THR A 102 14.93 9.24 -20.48
N LEU A 103 14.16 8.31 -19.91
CA LEU A 103 13.16 7.52 -20.65
C LEU A 103 11.93 8.32 -21.03
N MET A 104 11.51 9.20 -20.14
CA MET A 104 10.25 9.92 -20.23
C MET A 104 10.50 11.41 -19.90
N PRO A 105 11.02 12.21 -20.87
CA PRO A 105 11.21 13.64 -20.66
C PRO A 105 9.89 14.31 -20.26
N GLY A 106 9.94 15.16 -19.23
CA GLY A 106 8.74 15.79 -18.67
C GLY A 106 8.15 15.08 -17.45
N VAL A 107 8.69 13.91 -17.05
CA VAL A 107 8.31 13.28 -15.80
C VAL A 107 8.69 14.16 -14.62
N VAL A 108 7.81 14.22 -13.63
CA VAL A 108 7.97 14.98 -12.39
C VAL A 108 7.84 14.07 -11.18
N PHE A 109 8.47 14.45 -10.07
CA PHE A 109 8.61 13.57 -8.91
C PHE A 109 8.18 14.23 -7.61
N ALA A 110 7.83 13.37 -6.63
CA ALA A 110 7.84 13.72 -5.23
C ALA A 110 8.52 12.62 -4.41
N ASN A 111 9.20 13.02 -3.34
CA ASN A 111 9.85 12.15 -2.38
C ASN A 111 9.05 12.14 -1.09
N ILE A 112 8.81 10.95 -0.56
CA ILE A 112 8.02 10.72 0.63
C ILE A 112 8.93 10.08 1.68
N GLY A 113 9.06 10.77 2.81
CA GLY A 113 9.67 10.23 4.02
C GLY A 113 8.60 9.69 4.98
N PRO A 114 8.99 9.18 6.14
CA PRO A 114 8.04 8.72 7.16
C PRO A 114 7.08 9.82 7.63
N THR A 115 7.50 11.09 7.60
CA THR A 115 6.72 12.23 8.09
C THR A 115 6.55 13.37 7.07
N ARG A 116 7.43 13.50 6.10
CA ARG A 116 7.45 14.60 5.12
C ARG A 116 7.07 14.16 3.72
N PHE A 117 6.52 15.08 2.97
CA PHE A 117 6.22 14.97 1.55
C PHE A 117 6.86 16.15 0.84
N VAL A 118 7.89 15.90 0.02
CA VAL A 118 8.64 16.92 -0.72
C VAL A 118 8.41 16.71 -2.20
N ALA A 119 7.86 17.68 -2.90
CA ALA A 119 7.47 17.59 -4.30
C ALA A 119 8.19 18.61 -5.17
N GLU A 120 8.47 18.24 -6.41
CA GLU A 120 8.76 19.24 -7.45
C GLU A 120 7.53 20.13 -7.63
N PRO A 121 7.67 21.44 -7.87
CA PRO A 121 6.53 22.34 -8.09
C PRO A 121 5.60 21.85 -9.22
N ALA A 122 6.18 21.30 -10.29
CA ALA A 122 5.41 20.75 -11.41
C ALA A 122 4.65 19.46 -11.01
N TYR A 123 5.19 18.64 -10.09
CA TYR A 123 4.45 17.49 -9.54
C TYR A 123 3.24 17.96 -8.73
N ALA A 124 3.45 18.91 -7.81
CA ALA A 124 2.38 19.44 -6.96
C ALA A 124 1.25 20.06 -7.78
N ALA A 125 1.59 20.72 -8.91
CA ALA A 125 0.61 21.31 -9.82
C ALA A 125 -0.31 20.28 -10.52
N LEU A 126 0.10 18.99 -10.58
CA LEU A 126 -0.70 17.91 -11.16
C LEU A 126 -1.55 17.19 -10.10
N CYS A 127 -1.37 17.49 -8.80
CA CYS A 127 -2.01 16.74 -7.72
C CYS A 127 -3.37 17.31 -7.34
N GLU A 128 -4.29 16.40 -7.04
CA GLU A 128 -5.53 16.68 -6.33
C GLU A 128 -5.43 16.09 -4.91
N PHE A 129 -6.31 16.53 -4.00
CA PHE A 129 -6.36 15.98 -2.63
C PHE A 129 -6.48 14.45 -2.62
N ALA A 130 -7.31 13.92 -3.54
CA ALA A 130 -7.59 12.50 -3.63
C ALA A 130 -6.35 11.63 -3.95
N ASP A 131 -5.32 12.19 -4.58
CA ASP A 131 -4.12 11.43 -4.99
C ASP A 131 -3.29 10.96 -3.79
N HIS A 132 -3.17 11.82 -2.77
CA HIS A 132 -2.30 11.56 -1.61
C HIS A 132 -2.98 11.79 -0.26
N HIS A 133 -4.30 12.07 -0.23
CA HIS A 133 -5.01 12.55 0.96
C HIS A 133 -4.29 13.76 1.60
N ARG A 134 -3.80 14.67 0.74
CA ARG A 134 -3.06 15.87 1.11
C ARG A 134 -3.30 16.95 0.06
N HIS A 135 -3.54 18.17 0.51
CA HIS A 135 -3.63 19.29 -0.43
C HIS A 135 -2.25 19.66 -1.00
N PRO A 136 -2.15 20.03 -2.28
CA PRO A 136 -0.88 20.47 -2.89
C PRO A 136 -0.14 21.57 -2.11
N HIS A 137 -0.87 22.49 -1.48
CA HIS A 137 -0.28 23.55 -0.67
C HIS A 137 0.31 23.10 0.68
N GLU A 138 0.05 21.86 1.10
CA GLU A 138 0.63 21.24 2.30
C GLU A 138 1.92 20.47 1.97
N MET A 139 2.26 20.36 0.68
CA MET A 139 3.51 19.74 0.25
C MET A 139 4.67 20.73 0.42
N THR A 140 5.82 20.24 0.87
CA THR A 140 7.06 21.02 0.79
C THR A 140 7.53 21.02 -0.66
N LEU A 141 7.81 22.18 -1.23
CA LEU A 141 8.29 22.28 -2.61
C LEU A 141 9.81 22.35 -2.66
N SER A 142 10.42 21.61 -3.59
CA SER A 142 11.86 21.64 -3.88
C SER A 142 12.12 21.37 -5.35
N GLU A 143 13.00 22.17 -5.96
CA GLU A 143 13.53 21.93 -7.31
C GLU A 143 14.69 20.91 -7.33
N LEU A 144 15.22 20.57 -6.14
CA LEU A 144 16.42 19.76 -5.96
C LEU A 144 16.09 18.43 -5.28
N LEU A 145 15.26 17.59 -5.93
CA LEU A 145 15.11 16.23 -5.48
C LEU A 145 16.33 15.39 -5.91
N PRO A 146 16.82 14.47 -5.07
CA PRO A 146 16.19 13.92 -3.88
C PRO A 146 16.51 14.60 -2.53
N ASP A 147 16.89 15.85 -2.48
CA ASP A 147 17.30 16.55 -1.27
C ASP A 147 16.13 16.72 -0.27
N ILE A 148 16.02 15.78 0.67
CA ILE A 148 15.09 15.82 1.79
C ILE A 148 15.82 15.55 3.11
N ASP A 149 15.39 16.19 4.19
CA ASP A 149 16.04 16.11 5.51
C ASP A 149 15.68 14.83 6.29
N GLU A 150 14.99 13.88 5.71
CA GLU A 150 14.68 12.60 6.33
C GLU A 150 14.84 11.44 5.34
N PRO A 151 14.99 10.19 5.84
CA PRO A 151 15.11 9.02 4.97
C PRO A 151 13.89 8.86 4.04
N MET A 152 14.14 8.62 2.75
CA MET A 152 13.07 8.37 1.78
C MET A 152 12.53 6.94 1.92
N VAL A 153 11.21 6.82 2.02
CA VAL A 153 10.52 5.53 2.02
C VAL A 153 9.86 5.24 0.70
N LYS A 154 9.51 6.30 -0.05
CA LYS A 154 8.85 6.17 -1.35
C LYS A 154 9.16 7.38 -2.24
N ILE A 155 9.36 7.14 -3.53
CA ILE A 155 9.35 8.14 -4.59
C ILE A 155 8.10 7.90 -5.42
N VAL A 156 7.44 8.95 -5.86
CA VAL A 156 6.35 8.89 -6.81
C VAL A 156 6.69 9.69 -8.06
N ALA A 157 6.36 9.13 -9.22
CA ALA A 157 6.61 9.71 -10.53
C ALA A 157 5.31 9.91 -11.30
N ARG A 158 5.11 11.07 -11.88
CA ARG A 158 3.95 11.41 -12.70
C ARG A 158 4.38 12.12 -13.98
N HIS A 159 3.63 11.92 -15.04
CA HIS A 159 3.82 12.67 -16.28
C HIS A 159 2.53 13.42 -16.63
N PRO A 160 2.60 14.69 -17.08
CA PRO A 160 1.41 15.48 -17.34
C PRO A 160 0.54 14.93 -18.48
N GLU A 161 1.15 14.24 -19.45
CA GLU A 161 0.48 13.78 -20.67
C GLU A 161 0.44 12.26 -20.83
N VAL A 162 1.32 11.50 -20.08
CA VAL A 162 1.41 10.04 -20.22
C VAL A 162 0.69 9.38 -19.03
N PRO A 163 -0.25 8.46 -19.27
CA PRO A 163 -0.91 7.71 -18.20
C PRO A 163 0.08 6.93 -17.34
N SER A 164 -0.18 6.85 -16.03
CA SER A 164 0.69 6.17 -15.07
C SER A 164 0.97 4.69 -15.40
N ALA A 165 -0.03 3.98 -15.94
CA ALA A 165 0.14 2.59 -16.37
C ALA A 165 1.12 2.45 -17.55
N GLU A 166 1.20 3.43 -18.44
CA GLU A 166 2.18 3.45 -19.54
C GLU A 166 3.56 3.82 -19.03
N LEU A 167 3.67 4.83 -18.17
CA LEU A 167 4.91 5.20 -17.49
C LEU A 167 5.49 4.01 -16.70
N TYR A 168 4.64 3.28 -15.96
CA TYR A 168 5.04 2.07 -15.24
C TYR A 168 5.62 1.01 -16.16
N ARG A 169 4.90 0.66 -17.25
CA ARG A 169 5.36 -0.34 -18.21
C ARG A 169 6.69 0.04 -18.87
N ALA A 170 6.85 1.32 -19.21
CA ALA A 170 8.10 1.84 -19.78
C ALA A 170 9.27 1.76 -18.78
N ALA A 171 9.04 2.15 -17.52
CA ALA A 171 10.03 2.08 -16.46
C ALA A 171 10.47 0.64 -16.16
N VAL A 172 9.51 -0.30 -16.07
CA VAL A 172 9.81 -1.73 -15.89
C VAL A 172 10.61 -2.30 -17.06
N ALA A 173 10.18 -2.04 -18.30
CA ALA A 173 10.87 -2.52 -19.50
C ALA A 173 12.30 -1.99 -19.64
N ALA A 174 12.58 -0.82 -19.08
CA ALA A 174 13.89 -0.20 -19.11
C ALA A 174 14.86 -0.68 -18.01
N GLY A 175 14.37 -1.48 -17.06
CA GLY A 175 15.17 -1.99 -15.95
C GLY A 175 15.71 -0.85 -15.09
N VAL A 176 14.84 -0.18 -14.32
CA VAL A 176 15.26 0.82 -13.34
C VAL A 176 15.79 0.10 -12.11
N ASP A 177 17.12 0.03 -11.98
CA ASP A 177 17.78 -0.70 -10.90
C ASP A 177 17.75 0.06 -9.55
N GLY A 178 17.89 -0.70 -8.46
CA GLY A 178 18.06 -0.16 -7.10
C GLY A 178 16.76 0.29 -6.41
N VAL A 179 15.63 0.16 -7.10
CA VAL A 179 14.29 0.42 -6.56
C VAL A 179 13.31 -0.65 -7.00
N GLU A 180 12.26 -0.86 -6.20
CA GLU A 180 11.09 -1.65 -6.57
C GLU A 180 10.02 -0.73 -7.18
N LEU A 181 9.58 -1.05 -8.40
CA LEU A 181 8.55 -0.30 -9.11
C LEU A 181 7.19 -0.93 -8.86
N THR A 182 6.20 -0.13 -8.47
CA THR A 182 4.82 -0.58 -8.30
C THR A 182 3.82 0.40 -8.91
N HIS A 183 2.61 -0.09 -9.16
CA HIS A 183 1.48 0.69 -9.64
C HIS A 183 0.20 0.17 -8.97
N SER A 184 -0.47 1.04 -8.21
CA SER A 184 -1.66 0.74 -7.41
C SER A 184 -2.97 1.26 -8.04
N GLY A 185 -2.96 1.59 -9.34
CA GLY A 185 -4.08 2.27 -10.00
C GLY A 185 -4.11 3.79 -9.80
N ALA A 186 -3.25 4.33 -8.93
CA ALA A 186 -3.10 5.76 -8.73
C ALA A 186 -2.52 6.46 -9.98
N PRO A 187 -2.72 7.79 -10.15
CA PRO A 187 -2.24 8.52 -11.33
C PRO A 187 -0.71 8.75 -11.34
N TYR A 188 0.04 7.93 -10.64
CA TYR A 188 1.51 7.98 -10.55
C TYR A 188 2.10 6.56 -10.45
N VAL A 189 3.40 6.45 -10.74
CA VAL A 189 4.20 5.26 -10.50
C VAL A 189 4.89 5.41 -9.14
N GLU A 190 5.03 4.32 -8.41
CA GLU A 190 5.63 4.28 -7.09
C GLU A 190 6.96 3.54 -7.16
N MET A 191 7.96 4.05 -6.42
CA MET A 191 9.27 3.42 -6.26
C MET A 191 9.56 3.30 -4.78
N ALA A 192 9.86 2.09 -4.33
CA ALA A 192 10.31 1.78 -2.97
C ALA A 192 11.76 1.28 -2.98
N ALA A 193 12.34 0.98 -1.84
CA ALA A 193 13.63 0.30 -1.78
C ALA A 193 13.53 -1.09 -2.42
N SER A 194 14.60 -1.53 -3.06
CA SER A 194 14.64 -2.85 -3.70
C SER A 194 14.28 -3.97 -2.71
N GLY A 195 13.39 -4.88 -3.14
CA GLY A 195 12.89 -5.99 -2.33
C GLY A 195 11.80 -5.60 -1.32
N VAL A 196 11.42 -4.30 -1.24
CA VAL A 196 10.31 -3.86 -0.39
C VAL A 196 9.00 -4.04 -1.13
N SER A 197 8.09 -4.76 -0.50
CA SER A 197 6.72 -4.98 -0.99
C SER A 197 5.78 -5.20 0.19
N LYS A 198 4.47 -5.16 -0.04
CA LYS A 198 3.48 -5.57 0.96
C LYS A 198 3.78 -6.98 1.49
N ALA A 199 4.22 -7.88 0.60
CA ALA A 199 4.56 -9.26 0.93
C ALA A 199 5.80 -9.38 1.83
N SER A 200 6.90 -8.66 1.52
CA SER A 200 8.12 -8.74 2.33
C SER A 200 7.89 -8.24 3.75
N ALA A 201 7.17 -7.10 3.91
CA ALA A 201 6.84 -6.57 5.22
C ALA A 201 5.86 -7.48 5.99
N LEU A 202 4.88 -8.09 5.31
CA LEU A 202 3.98 -9.06 5.91
C LEU A 202 4.72 -10.32 6.38
N ALA A 203 5.64 -10.83 5.56
CA ALA A 203 6.46 -11.99 5.91
C ALA A 203 7.34 -11.73 7.14
N GLU A 204 7.97 -10.54 7.23
CA GLU A 204 8.74 -10.13 8.41
C GLU A 204 7.86 -10.03 9.66
N LEU A 205 6.66 -9.46 9.55
CA LEU A 205 5.70 -9.37 10.64
C LEU A 205 5.28 -10.76 11.13
N CYS A 206 4.91 -11.66 10.21
CA CYS A 206 4.55 -13.03 10.53
C CYS A 206 5.70 -13.82 11.17
N ALA A 207 6.93 -13.61 10.71
CA ALA A 207 8.11 -14.26 11.29
C ALA A 207 8.35 -13.84 12.76
N VAL A 208 8.13 -12.56 13.09
CA VAL A 208 8.23 -12.04 14.46
C VAL A 208 7.15 -12.66 15.36
N ASP A 209 5.93 -12.82 14.86
CA ASP A 209 4.77 -13.31 15.61
C ASP A 209 4.63 -14.86 15.57
N GLY A 210 5.55 -15.55 14.88
CA GLY A 210 5.54 -17.01 14.75
C GLY A 210 4.28 -17.53 14.05
N ILE A 211 3.86 -16.84 12.98
CA ILE A 211 2.70 -17.19 12.14
C ILE A 211 3.23 -17.79 10.84
N SER A 212 2.82 -19.01 10.51
CA SER A 212 3.20 -19.65 9.25
C SER A 212 2.33 -19.17 8.09
N THR A 213 2.82 -19.29 6.84
CA THR A 213 2.10 -18.85 5.65
C THR A 213 0.72 -19.50 5.52
N GLU A 214 0.60 -20.77 5.94
CA GLU A 214 -0.66 -21.54 5.89
C GLU A 214 -1.72 -21.01 6.87
N GLU A 215 -1.30 -20.21 7.87
CA GLU A 215 -2.18 -19.56 8.84
C GLU A 215 -2.57 -18.12 8.43
N VAL A 216 -2.11 -17.68 7.23
CA VAL A 216 -2.34 -16.33 6.71
C VAL A 216 -3.32 -16.36 5.55
N ALA A 217 -4.36 -15.54 5.64
CA ALA A 217 -5.20 -15.14 4.52
C ALA A 217 -4.84 -13.72 4.07
N VAL A 218 -4.88 -13.47 2.76
CA VAL A 218 -4.59 -12.14 2.19
C VAL A 218 -5.69 -11.73 1.24
N ALA A 219 -6.17 -10.49 1.36
CA ALA A 219 -7.13 -9.91 0.42
C ALA A 219 -6.49 -8.77 -0.37
N GLY A 220 -6.71 -8.76 -1.71
CA GLY A 220 -6.16 -7.75 -2.61
C GLY A 220 -6.84 -7.74 -3.97
N ASP A 221 -6.74 -6.62 -4.70
CA ASP A 221 -7.44 -6.41 -5.99
C ASP A 221 -6.52 -5.93 -7.12
N ALA A 222 -5.31 -5.44 -6.82
CA ALA A 222 -4.42 -4.77 -7.77
C ALA A 222 -3.05 -5.45 -7.92
N ILE A 223 -2.25 -5.00 -8.87
CA ILE A 223 -0.95 -5.60 -9.21
C ILE A 223 0.04 -5.58 -8.03
N ASN A 224 0.03 -4.54 -7.21
CA ASN A 224 0.88 -4.44 -6.03
C ASN A 224 0.51 -5.44 -4.91
N ASP A 225 -0.64 -6.14 -5.04
CA ASP A 225 -1.08 -7.19 -4.12
C ASP A 225 -0.61 -8.58 -4.54
N VAL A 226 -0.28 -8.76 -5.83
CA VAL A 226 0.13 -10.06 -6.40
C VAL A 226 1.21 -10.75 -5.57
N PRO A 227 2.29 -10.07 -5.11
CA PRO A 227 3.29 -10.72 -4.28
C PRO A 227 2.74 -11.28 -2.97
N MET A 228 1.85 -10.56 -2.26
CA MET A 228 1.30 -11.04 -1.00
C MET A 228 0.23 -12.13 -1.20
N LEU A 229 -0.60 -12.02 -2.26
CA LEU A 229 -1.57 -13.06 -2.65
C LEU A 229 -0.87 -14.38 -3.01
N THR A 230 0.27 -14.31 -3.70
CA THR A 230 1.06 -15.50 -4.08
C THR A 230 1.80 -16.11 -2.87
N TRP A 231 2.18 -15.28 -1.88
CA TRP A 231 2.94 -15.71 -0.71
C TRP A 231 2.06 -16.40 0.35
N ALA A 232 0.83 -15.94 0.56
CA ALA A 232 -0.06 -16.42 1.63
C ALA A 232 -0.62 -17.82 1.36
N GLY A 233 -1.04 -18.50 2.43
CA GLY A 233 -1.71 -19.81 2.34
C GLY A 233 -3.14 -19.73 1.80
N THR A 234 -3.77 -18.55 1.83
CA THR A 234 -5.12 -18.32 1.29
C THR A 234 -5.20 -16.96 0.62
N ALA A 235 -5.45 -16.96 -0.68
CA ALA A 235 -5.62 -15.76 -1.49
C ALA A 235 -7.11 -15.42 -1.68
N LEU A 236 -7.49 -14.20 -1.32
CA LEU A 236 -8.85 -13.66 -1.38
C LEU A 236 -8.89 -12.48 -2.34
N CYS A 237 -9.78 -12.48 -3.30
CA CYS A 237 -9.94 -11.35 -4.21
C CYS A 237 -11.40 -10.90 -4.25
N PRO A 238 -11.69 -9.60 -4.05
CA PRO A 238 -13.04 -9.10 -4.27
C PRO A 238 -13.40 -9.20 -5.77
N SER A 239 -14.66 -9.36 -6.08
CA SER A 239 -15.13 -9.58 -7.46
C SER A 239 -14.85 -8.41 -8.42
N ASN A 240 -14.53 -7.24 -7.89
CA ASN A 240 -14.07 -6.05 -8.65
C ASN A 240 -12.56 -6.03 -8.92
N ALA A 241 -11.78 -7.01 -8.43
CA ALA A 241 -10.33 -7.07 -8.66
C ALA A 241 -9.99 -7.20 -10.16
N LEU A 242 -8.77 -6.81 -10.52
CA LEU A 242 -8.26 -6.96 -11.89
C LEU A 242 -8.31 -8.43 -12.33
N PRO A 243 -8.61 -8.73 -13.61
CA PRO A 243 -8.73 -10.11 -14.10
C PRO A 243 -7.51 -10.98 -13.81
N GLU A 244 -6.30 -10.42 -13.96
CA GLU A 244 -5.04 -11.10 -13.66
C GLU A 244 -4.85 -11.38 -12.16
N VAL A 245 -5.44 -10.58 -11.29
CA VAL A 245 -5.43 -10.77 -9.83
C VAL A 245 -6.48 -11.79 -9.42
N LEU A 246 -7.68 -11.73 -10.00
CA LEU A 246 -8.73 -12.74 -9.79
C LEU A 246 -8.26 -14.16 -10.15
N ALA A 247 -7.36 -14.31 -11.11
CA ALA A 247 -6.80 -15.59 -11.48
C ALA A 247 -5.94 -16.25 -10.37
N LEU A 248 -5.53 -15.51 -9.36
CA LEU A 248 -4.76 -15.99 -8.21
C LEU A 248 -5.64 -16.40 -7.02
N ALA A 249 -6.94 -16.08 -7.06
CA ALA A 249 -7.82 -16.23 -5.91
C ALA A 249 -8.13 -17.70 -5.60
N ASP A 250 -7.93 -18.11 -4.34
CA ASP A 250 -8.52 -19.33 -3.79
C ASP A 250 -10.03 -19.12 -3.54
N HIS A 251 -10.39 -17.87 -3.13
CA HIS A 251 -11.79 -17.47 -2.94
C HIS A 251 -12.04 -16.09 -3.55
N VAL A 252 -13.05 -16.03 -4.42
CA VAL A 252 -13.59 -14.75 -4.91
C VAL A 252 -14.66 -14.29 -3.94
N LEU A 253 -14.43 -13.12 -3.35
CA LEU A 253 -15.33 -12.48 -2.40
C LEU A 253 -16.38 -11.63 -3.13
N PRO A 254 -17.52 -11.27 -2.48
CA PRO A 254 -18.32 -10.14 -2.92
C PRO A 254 -17.45 -8.89 -3.15
N SER A 255 -17.94 -7.93 -3.93
CA SER A 255 -17.18 -6.70 -4.22
C SER A 255 -16.87 -5.91 -2.94
N ASN A 256 -15.93 -5.00 -3.04
CA ASN A 256 -15.60 -4.07 -1.95
C ASN A 256 -16.83 -3.25 -1.51
N ASP A 257 -17.72 -2.87 -2.43
CA ASP A 257 -18.98 -2.16 -2.12
C ASP A 257 -20.02 -3.02 -1.41
N GLU A 258 -19.86 -4.36 -1.48
CA GLU A 258 -20.70 -5.35 -0.80
C GLU A 258 -20.06 -5.90 0.49
N ASP A 259 -18.97 -5.24 0.97
CA ASP A 259 -18.25 -5.64 2.19
C ASP A 259 -17.65 -7.06 2.11
N GLY A 260 -17.02 -7.42 0.98
CA GLY A 260 -16.53 -8.78 0.72
C GLY A 260 -15.57 -9.30 1.78
N VAL A 261 -14.63 -8.47 2.27
CA VAL A 261 -13.69 -8.85 3.33
C VAL A 261 -14.40 -9.10 4.66
N ALA A 262 -15.43 -8.31 4.99
CA ALA A 262 -16.25 -8.56 6.19
C ALA A 262 -16.96 -9.91 6.11
N SER A 263 -17.48 -10.27 4.95
CA SER A 263 -18.15 -11.58 4.74
C SER A 263 -17.20 -12.75 5.01
N TYR A 264 -15.92 -12.62 4.65
CA TYR A 264 -14.92 -13.64 4.93
C TYR A 264 -14.59 -13.70 6.44
N LEU A 265 -14.35 -12.56 7.08
CA LEU A 265 -14.07 -12.48 8.52
C LEU A 265 -15.21 -13.08 9.36
N GLU A 266 -16.46 -12.80 8.99
CA GLU A 266 -17.65 -13.37 9.65
C GLU A 266 -17.70 -14.89 9.53
N GLY A 267 -17.19 -15.45 8.43
CA GLY A 267 -17.10 -16.92 8.20
C GLY A 267 -15.96 -17.60 8.98
N LEU A 268 -14.99 -16.84 9.51
CA LEU A 268 -13.90 -17.39 10.35
C LEU A 268 -14.31 -17.62 11.81
N ARG A 269 -15.48 -17.13 12.22
CA ARG A 269 -15.97 -17.32 13.59
C ARG A 269 -16.26 -18.80 13.84
N PRO A 270 -15.86 -19.33 15.02
CA PRO A 270 -16.14 -20.71 15.41
C PRO A 270 -17.64 -20.98 15.61
#